data_fe96e1ea716390dcb68d02f19950190c
#
_entry.id   fe96e1ea716390dcb68d02f19950190c
#
_cell.length_a   1.000
_cell.length_b   1.000
_cell.length_c   1.000
_cell.angle_alpha   90.00
_cell.angle_beta   90.00
_cell.angle_gamma   90.00
#
_symmetry.space_group_name_H-M   'P 1'
#
loop_
_entity.id
_entity.type
_entity.pdbx_description
1 polymer ?
#
loop_
_entity_poly.entity_id
_entity_poly.type
_entity_poly.pdbx_seq_one_letter_code
_entity_poly.pdbx_strand_id
1 'polypeptide(L)'
;MFFEKNLGKNPEKGTLGLVLLGPIFGMLYIFFLPIIGIMTLLLALPEYANAKKAPIIESAEVCMGCHSMKGVDKVFRNKEKVSVFVNAEDFRKTVHGSLSCDSCHTKISLETHPGTASVFESKSAFVLDASKACSMCHSDAQLKAKPHHASMTNRPNAPPCTDCHGAHTVKRIADWKPALAGNQYCLTCHNQDMSKTLRNGEKLSLHIDPSQLSASVHSRHACNDCHTEYSRTSHPVKSFGSSREHSIAVSEACRKCHADKQKAVSESIHFTMISGGDLKAPVCTDCHGFHAVGPKATYETLSGVPCKKCHDGIFKKYSQSVHGLAKANGGGHRAPLCSSCHFAHEVKGTAMTERIKMACLGCHKAAEDLHKRWLPNAELHLSMVSCASCHSPKAGKGIYLKLYDQKTGKPFTEEQIVKLLGTDYQGLSERMNAHGEGIDSEGLWNIVKQLNAKGAEAKLTFLGKMELSDGSEAHMLSAKKNAVRECESCHSANSAFFKTVTVAIVKANGDLVRYKARPEVLGSMISLASLRQFYVLGSTRLKILDWIGVLMVFGGMSVPIAHFAIRILTSPIREAKRLNKMRKGDRR
;
A
#
# COMPACT_ATOMS: atom_id res chain seq x y z
N MET A 1 8.84 57.81 32.33
CA MET A 1 10.31 57.98 32.12
C MET A 1 10.80 59.40 32.39
N PHE A 2 10.00 60.26 33.06
CA PHE A 2 10.38 61.66 33.44
C PHE A 2 10.40 61.89 34.96
N PHE A 3 10.12 60.87 35.78
CA PHE A 3 10.05 60.99 37.25
C PHE A 3 11.18 60.34 38.02
N GLU A 4 12.12 59.67 37.35
CA GLU A 4 13.17 58.92 38.01
C GLU A 4 14.53 59.63 38.12
N LYS A 5 14.66 60.87 37.62
CA LYS A 5 15.97 61.56 37.57
C LYS A 5 16.24 62.61 38.68
N ASN A 6 15.31 62.81 39.61
CA ASN A 6 15.50 63.82 40.69
C ASN A 6 15.27 63.34 42.13
N LEU A 7 15.44 62.04 42.41
CA LEU A 7 15.39 61.45 43.75
C LEU A 7 16.79 61.05 44.26
N GLY A 8 17.76 61.91 44.02
CA GLY A 8 19.07 61.74 44.59
C GLY A 8 19.51 62.91 45.44
N LYS A 9 19.38 62.76 46.72
CA LYS A 9 19.96 63.53 47.86
C LYS A 9 18.89 64.20 48.77
N ASN A 10 18.29 63.42 49.60
CA ASN A 10 17.75 63.60 50.93
C ASN A 10 16.37 62.87 51.07
N PRO A 11 16.32 61.74 51.72
CA PRO A 11 15.08 60.96 51.83
C PRO A 11 14.06 61.57 52.80
N GLU A 12 14.43 62.48 53.69
CA GLU A 12 13.52 63.01 54.68
C GLU A 12 12.64 64.19 54.19
N LYS A 13 13.01 64.91 53.14
CA LYS A 13 12.18 66.02 52.57
C LYS A 13 11.26 65.56 51.46
N GLY A 14 11.47 64.46 50.80
CA GLY A 14 10.63 63.93 49.74
C GLY A 14 9.33 63.30 50.25
N THR A 15 9.39 62.64 51.39
CA THR A 15 8.27 61.89 51.97
C THR A 15 7.20 62.81 52.54
N LEU A 16 7.56 63.96 53.07
CA LEU A 16 6.58 64.94 53.65
C LEU A 16 5.79 65.61 52.52
N GLY A 17 6.39 65.90 51.37
CA GLY A 17 5.72 66.43 50.18
C GLY A 17 4.73 65.45 49.55
N LEU A 18 5.04 64.15 49.50
CA LEU A 18 4.14 63.15 48.97
C LEU A 18 2.95 62.85 49.86
N VAL A 19 3.13 62.90 51.17
CA VAL A 19 2.05 62.68 52.16
C VAL A 19 1.06 63.87 52.21
N LEU A 20 1.53 65.12 52.03
CA LEU A 20 0.71 66.31 51.99
C LEU A 20 0.00 66.57 50.63
N LEU A 21 0.62 66.22 49.55
CA LEU A 21 0.08 66.42 48.17
C LEU A 21 -0.69 65.23 47.63
N GLY A 22 -0.45 64.02 48.14
CA GLY A 22 -1.13 62.79 47.72
C GLY A 22 -2.66 62.87 47.75
N PRO A 23 -3.25 63.31 48.85
CA PRO A 23 -4.71 63.48 48.94
C PRO A 23 -5.27 64.57 47.99
N ILE A 24 -4.52 65.62 47.72
CA ILE A 24 -4.89 66.67 46.76
C ILE A 24 -4.86 66.18 45.33
N PHE A 25 -3.84 65.45 44.96
CA PHE A 25 -3.77 64.79 43.62
C PHE A 25 -4.78 63.64 43.47
N GLY A 26 -5.05 62.88 44.53
CA GLY A 26 -6.12 61.90 44.57
C GLY A 26 -7.51 62.49 44.38
N MET A 27 -7.80 63.61 45.05
CA MET A 27 -9.05 64.34 44.84
C MET A 27 -9.16 64.93 43.42
N LEU A 28 -8.13 65.53 42.92
CA LEU A 28 -8.08 66.01 41.54
C LEU A 28 -8.31 64.82 40.52
N TYR A 29 -7.76 63.70 40.79
CA TYR A 29 -7.93 62.49 39.92
C TYR A 29 -9.39 62.00 39.96
N ILE A 30 -10.04 61.95 41.13
CA ILE A 30 -11.41 61.50 41.30
C ILE A 30 -12.40 62.47 40.63
N PHE A 31 -12.17 63.81 40.69
CA PHE A 31 -13.05 64.78 40.10
C PHE A 31 -12.84 65.07 38.63
N PHE A 32 -11.58 65.04 38.14
CA PHE A 32 -11.29 65.41 36.76
C PHE A 32 -11.30 64.23 35.81
N LEU A 33 -11.02 62.99 36.27
CA LEU A 33 -11.07 61.83 35.38
C LEU A 33 -12.47 61.57 34.81
N PRO A 34 -13.54 61.61 35.54
CA PRO A 34 -14.88 61.49 34.98
C PRO A 34 -15.22 62.66 34.02
N ILE A 35 -14.75 63.87 34.29
CA ILE A 35 -14.97 65.04 33.43
C ILE A 35 -14.16 64.88 32.10
N ILE A 36 -12.93 64.45 32.20
CA ILE A 36 -12.11 64.14 31.03
C ILE A 36 -12.69 62.97 30.21
N GLY A 37 -13.18 61.91 30.89
CA GLY A 37 -13.90 60.82 30.30
C GLY A 37 -15.18 61.22 29.57
N ILE A 38 -15.97 62.08 30.20
CA ILE A 38 -17.19 62.63 29.58
C ILE A 38 -16.86 63.59 28.44
N MET A 39 -15.82 64.41 28.56
CA MET A 39 -15.38 65.30 27.49
C MET A 39 -14.83 64.57 26.31
N THR A 40 -14.02 63.50 26.52
CA THR A 40 -13.55 62.61 25.45
C THR A 40 -14.70 61.85 24.77
N LEU A 41 -15.70 61.40 25.56
CA LEU A 41 -16.91 60.80 25.03
C LEU A 41 -17.75 61.79 24.22
N LEU A 42 -17.92 63.06 24.72
CA LEU A 42 -18.64 64.09 24.00
C LEU A 42 -17.91 64.60 22.74
N LEU A 43 -16.60 64.59 22.75
CA LEU A 43 -15.80 64.93 21.55
C LEU A 43 -15.77 63.80 20.52
N ALA A 44 -15.89 62.52 20.96
CA ALA A 44 -16.00 61.36 20.10
C ALA A 44 -17.41 61.18 19.50
N LEU A 45 -18.47 61.71 20.17
CA LEU A 45 -19.84 61.60 19.67
C LEU A 45 -20.07 62.26 18.29
N PRO A 46 -19.47 63.42 17.96
CA PRO A 46 -19.60 63.97 16.61
C PRO A 46 -18.88 63.13 15.53
N GLU A 47 -17.74 62.51 15.87
CA GLU A 47 -17.06 61.61 14.92
C GLU A 47 -17.86 60.29 14.75
N TYR A 48 -18.50 59.80 15.82
CA TYR A 48 -19.35 58.61 15.72
C TYR A 48 -20.69 58.92 15.04
N ALA A 49 -21.22 60.12 15.22
CA ALA A 49 -22.44 60.57 14.54
C ALA A 49 -22.18 60.96 13.07
N ASN A 50 -20.94 61.34 12.71
CA ASN A 50 -20.50 61.63 11.37
C ASN A 50 -19.79 60.46 10.68
N ALA A 51 -19.69 59.27 11.32
CA ALA A 51 -19.46 58.06 10.58
C ALA A 51 -20.58 57.99 9.54
N LYS A 52 -20.29 58.46 8.33
CA LYS A 52 -21.21 58.36 7.20
C LYS A 52 -21.72 56.92 7.19
N LYS A 53 -23.05 56.74 7.44
CA LYS A 53 -23.67 55.48 7.13
C LYS A 53 -23.26 55.12 5.72
N ALA A 54 -22.47 54.06 5.59
CA ALA A 54 -22.12 53.56 4.28
C ALA A 54 -23.42 53.43 3.47
N PRO A 55 -23.49 53.94 2.26
CA PRO A 55 -24.71 53.93 1.48
C PRO A 55 -25.16 52.47 1.40
N ILE A 56 -26.36 52.17 1.89
CA ILE A 56 -26.99 50.87 1.79
C ILE A 56 -27.29 50.66 0.33
N ILE A 57 -26.84 49.55 -0.22
CA ILE A 57 -27.11 49.18 -1.61
C ILE A 57 -28.58 48.81 -1.71
N GLU A 58 -29.42 49.74 -2.10
CA GLU A 58 -30.88 49.52 -2.14
C GLU A 58 -31.35 48.75 -3.38
N SER A 59 -30.52 48.65 -4.42
CA SER A 59 -30.88 48.00 -5.70
C SER A 59 -29.90 46.93 -6.11
N ALA A 60 -30.42 45.75 -6.41
CA ALA A 60 -29.63 44.66 -7.01
C ALA A 60 -29.01 45.06 -8.35
N GLU A 61 -29.53 46.04 -9.06
CA GLU A 61 -29.06 46.53 -10.36
C GLU A 61 -27.66 47.13 -10.25
N VAL A 62 -27.37 47.81 -9.16
CA VAL A 62 -26.02 48.39 -8.93
C VAL A 62 -24.97 47.30 -8.86
N CYS A 63 -25.24 46.22 -8.12
CA CYS A 63 -24.32 45.09 -7.96
C CYS A 63 -24.13 44.33 -9.30
N MET A 64 -25.23 44.15 -10.01
CA MET A 64 -25.22 43.38 -11.28
C MET A 64 -24.49 44.11 -12.40
N GLY A 65 -24.28 45.42 -12.29
CA GLY A 65 -23.43 46.16 -13.23
C GLY A 65 -22.05 45.54 -13.43
N CYS A 66 -21.46 45.01 -12.36
CA CYS A 66 -20.17 44.31 -12.39
C CYS A 66 -20.32 42.80 -12.27
N HIS A 67 -21.18 42.31 -11.37
CA HIS A 67 -21.31 40.89 -11.09
C HIS A 67 -22.00 40.07 -12.18
N SER A 68 -22.61 40.70 -13.18
CA SER A 68 -23.10 40.02 -14.41
C SER A 68 -22.01 39.78 -15.46
N MET A 69 -20.80 40.30 -15.27
CA MET A 69 -19.68 40.10 -16.18
C MET A 69 -18.92 38.83 -15.89
N LYS A 70 -18.71 37.98 -16.92
CA LYS A 70 -17.88 36.79 -16.81
C LYS A 70 -16.39 37.16 -16.76
N GLY A 71 -15.60 36.36 -16.06
CA GLY A 71 -14.14 36.51 -15.99
C GLY A 71 -13.67 37.43 -14.87
N VAL A 72 -14.57 37.93 -14.04
CA VAL A 72 -14.19 38.67 -12.81
C VAL A 72 -14.08 37.68 -11.67
N ASP A 73 -12.87 37.62 -11.07
CA ASP A 73 -12.55 36.68 -10.02
C ASP A 73 -12.10 37.40 -8.74
N LYS A 74 -12.52 36.89 -7.60
CA LYS A 74 -11.93 37.22 -6.29
C LYS A 74 -10.73 36.33 -6.05
N VAL A 75 -9.57 36.93 -5.75
CA VAL A 75 -8.33 36.23 -5.41
C VAL A 75 -8.12 36.24 -3.91
N PHE A 76 -7.85 35.09 -3.30
CA PHE A 76 -7.55 34.91 -1.87
C PHE A 76 -6.04 35.03 -1.59
N ARG A 77 -5.65 35.12 -0.31
CA ARG A 77 -4.23 35.21 0.08
C ARG A 77 -3.41 34.01 -0.36
N ASN A 78 -4.00 32.82 -0.34
CA ASN A 78 -3.38 31.59 -0.83
C ASN A 78 -3.39 31.45 -2.38
N LYS A 79 -3.75 32.51 -3.12
CA LYS A 79 -3.85 32.58 -4.59
C LYS A 79 -5.01 31.77 -5.21
N GLU A 80 -5.84 31.12 -4.41
CA GLU A 80 -7.10 30.53 -4.92
C GLU A 80 -8.00 31.63 -5.49
N LYS A 81 -8.82 31.27 -6.48
CA LYS A 81 -9.76 32.18 -7.13
C LYS A 81 -11.19 31.64 -7.02
N VAL A 82 -12.13 32.54 -6.93
CA VAL A 82 -13.56 32.25 -7.09
C VAL A 82 -14.17 33.27 -8.04
N SER A 83 -14.93 32.79 -9.03
CA SER A 83 -15.68 33.67 -9.90
C SER A 83 -16.74 34.40 -9.09
N VAL A 84 -16.82 35.71 -9.26
CA VAL A 84 -17.87 36.56 -8.66
C VAL A 84 -19.04 36.78 -9.61
N PHE A 85 -19.08 36.07 -10.73
CA PHE A 85 -20.17 36.14 -11.70
C PHE A 85 -21.46 35.61 -11.11
N VAL A 86 -22.53 36.38 -11.25
CA VAL A 86 -23.90 36.02 -10.89
C VAL A 86 -24.79 36.13 -12.13
N ASN A 87 -25.44 35.03 -12.49
CA ASN A 87 -26.46 35.07 -13.55
C ASN A 87 -27.76 35.68 -12.96
N ALA A 88 -28.11 36.88 -13.39
CA ALA A 88 -29.27 37.60 -12.89
C ALA A 88 -30.58 36.87 -13.12
N GLU A 89 -30.71 36.20 -14.27
CA GLU A 89 -31.94 35.45 -14.61
C GLU A 89 -32.11 34.22 -13.73
N ASP A 90 -31.01 33.47 -13.51
CA ASP A 90 -31.02 32.29 -12.64
C ASP A 90 -31.25 32.69 -11.18
N PHE A 91 -30.64 33.78 -10.70
CA PHE A 91 -30.85 34.29 -9.36
C PHE A 91 -32.35 34.68 -9.12
N ARG A 92 -32.96 35.41 -10.05
CA ARG A 92 -34.39 35.79 -9.96
C ARG A 92 -35.33 34.60 -9.87
N LYS A 93 -34.98 33.46 -10.42
CA LYS A 93 -35.76 32.20 -10.33
C LYS A 93 -35.55 31.46 -9.01
N THR A 94 -34.64 31.89 -8.13
CA THR A 94 -34.41 31.26 -6.83
C THR A 94 -35.45 31.63 -5.81
N VAL A 95 -35.46 30.92 -4.65
CA VAL A 95 -36.33 31.27 -3.51
C VAL A 95 -35.99 32.65 -2.90
N HIS A 96 -34.77 33.11 -3.11
CA HIS A 96 -34.26 34.40 -2.62
C HIS A 96 -34.21 35.47 -3.72
N GLY A 97 -34.73 35.19 -4.90
CA GLY A 97 -34.63 36.07 -6.08
C GLY A 97 -35.34 37.42 -5.93
N SER A 98 -36.21 37.58 -4.90
CA SER A 98 -36.85 38.85 -4.56
C SER A 98 -36.11 39.64 -3.48
N LEU A 99 -35.02 39.07 -2.89
CA LEU A 99 -34.23 39.78 -1.88
C LEU A 99 -33.16 40.64 -2.57
N SER A 100 -32.81 41.75 -1.92
CA SER A 100 -31.68 42.56 -2.35
C SER A 100 -30.34 41.90 -1.98
N CYS A 101 -29.26 42.25 -2.69
CA CYS A 101 -27.97 41.63 -2.49
C CYS A 101 -27.40 41.87 -1.08
N ASP A 102 -27.63 43.03 -0.52
CA ASP A 102 -27.24 43.43 0.83
C ASP A 102 -27.98 42.67 1.93
N SER A 103 -29.12 42.05 1.64
CA SER A 103 -29.81 41.17 2.61
C SER A 103 -28.91 40.00 3.04
N CYS A 104 -27.99 39.58 2.21
CA CYS A 104 -26.99 38.53 2.50
C CYS A 104 -25.58 39.08 2.63
N HIS A 105 -25.22 40.06 1.82
CA HIS A 105 -23.88 40.66 1.76
C HIS A 105 -23.81 41.90 2.68
N THR A 106 -24.19 41.74 3.96
CA THR A 106 -24.34 42.81 4.94
C THR A 106 -23.08 43.59 5.29
N LYS A 107 -21.90 43.07 4.92
CA LYS A 107 -20.58 43.68 5.18
C LYS A 107 -20.03 44.44 3.98
N ILE A 108 -20.79 44.58 2.90
CA ILE A 108 -20.35 45.25 1.69
C ILE A 108 -20.81 46.69 1.69
N SER A 109 -19.90 47.62 1.47
CA SER A 109 -20.15 49.04 1.31
C SER A 109 -19.61 49.49 -0.05
N LEU A 110 -20.35 50.31 -0.78
CA LEU A 110 -19.90 50.88 -2.08
C LEU A 110 -18.65 51.75 -1.95
N GLU A 111 -18.38 52.28 -0.74
CA GLU A 111 -17.16 53.08 -0.50
C GLU A 111 -15.90 52.21 -0.44
N THR A 112 -16.02 50.95 -0.02
CA THR A 112 -14.88 50.04 0.19
C THR A 112 -14.84 48.89 -0.80
N HIS A 113 -15.90 48.72 -1.59
CA HIS A 113 -15.99 47.67 -2.59
C HIS A 113 -15.81 48.24 -4.02
N PRO A 114 -15.00 47.63 -4.89
CA PRO A 114 -14.18 46.42 -4.64
C PRO A 114 -12.91 46.75 -3.84
N GLY A 115 -12.74 46.08 -2.70
CA GLY A 115 -11.52 46.18 -1.91
C GLY A 115 -10.32 45.52 -2.63
N THR A 116 -9.13 46.07 -2.42
CA THR A 116 -7.91 45.66 -3.12
C THR A 116 -7.31 44.35 -2.61
N ALA A 117 -7.57 43.97 -1.37
CA ALA A 117 -7.01 42.75 -0.78
C ALA A 117 -8.09 41.89 -0.10
N SER A 118 -7.98 40.58 -0.28
CA SER A 118 -8.84 39.65 0.46
C SER A 118 -8.40 39.56 1.91
N VAL A 119 -9.34 39.68 2.82
CA VAL A 119 -9.14 39.43 4.26
C VAL A 119 -9.13 37.93 4.57
N PHE A 120 -9.58 37.09 3.63
CA PHE A 120 -9.66 35.64 3.79
C PHE A 120 -8.42 34.96 3.23
N GLU A 121 -7.91 33.97 3.98
CA GLU A 121 -6.76 33.18 3.59
C GLU A 121 -7.07 32.28 2.38
N SER A 122 -8.27 31.68 2.34
CA SER A 122 -8.65 30.72 1.33
C SER A 122 -10.11 30.86 0.89
N LYS A 123 -10.46 30.24 -0.22
CA LYS A 123 -11.85 30.10 -0.70
C LYS A 123 -12.73 29.45 0.36
N SER A 124 -12.25 28.40 1.03
CA SER A 124 -13.03 27.69 2.05
C SER A 124 -13.33 28.57 3.28
N ALA A 125 -12.36 29.36 3.73
CA ALA A 125 -12.58 30.31 4.81
C ALA A 125 -13.62 31.40 4.44
N PHE A 126 -13.58 31.88 3.21
CA PHE A 126 -14.57 32.82 2.69
C PHE A 126 -15.96 32.21 2.62
N VAL A 127 -16.11 31.01 2.05
CA VAL A 127 -17.41 30.33 1.91
C VAL A 127 -18.02 30.03 3.27
N LEU A 128 -17.20 29.62 4.23
CA LEU A 128 -17.65 29.38 5.61
C LEU A 128 -18.17 30.65 6.27
N ASP A 129 -17.50 31.79 6.12
CA ASP A 129 -17.95 33.07 6.66
C ASP A 129 -19.21 33.57 5.95
N ALA A 130 -19.27 33.48 4.63
CA ALA A 130 -20.43 33.86 3.83
C ALA A 130 -21.69 33.05 4.20
N SER A 131 -21.53 31.76 4.52
CA SER A 131 -22.64 30.88 4.93
C SER A 131 -23.28 31.30 6.24
N LYS A 132 -22.62 32.11 7.09
CA LYS A 132 -23.21 32.65 8.32
C LYS A 132 -24.39 33.58 8.05
N ALA A 133 -24.43 34.20 6.87
CA ALA A 133 -25.56 35.05 6.47
C ALA A 133 -26.89 34.28 6.43
N CYS A 134 -26.87 33.00 6.12
CA CYS A 134 -28.06 32.17 6.10
C CYS A 134 -28.72 32.06 7.47
N SER A 135 -27.94 32.05 8.55
CA SER A 135 -28.42 31.91 9.94
C SER A 135 -29.16 33.15 10.43
N MET A 136 -29.08 34.28 9.74
CA MET A 136 -29.84 35.47 10.08
C MET A 136 -31.36 35.28 9.92
N CYS A 137 -31.75 34.41 8.94
CA CYS A 137 -33.15 34.11 8.67
C CYS A 137 -33.50 32.64 8.96
N HIS A 138 -32.55 31.72 8.82
CA HIS A 138 -32.73 30.29 9.07
C HIS A 138 -32.15 29.92 10.43
N SER A 139 -32.97 30.02 11.48
CA SER A 139 -32.51 29.73 12.85
C SER A 139 -32.12 28.24 13.01
N ASP A 140 -31.18 27.99 13.92
CA ASP A 140 -30.76 26.63 14.28
C ASP A 140 -31.91 25.70 14.68
N ALA A 141 -32.92 26.26 15.38
CA ALA A 141 -34.12 25.51 15.78
C ALA A 141 -34.92 25.04 14.57
N GLN A 142 -35.10 25.89 13.54
CA GLN A 142 -35.79 25.55 12.31
C GLN A 142 -35.01 24.51 11.49
N LEU A 143 -33.69 24.63 11.47
CA LEU A 143 -32.82 23.67 10.79
C LEU A 143 -32.84 22.31 11.50
N LYS A 144 -32.69 22.29 12.82
CA LYS A 144 -32.72 21.04 13.62
C LYS A 144 -34.08 20.32 13.56
N ALA A 145 -35.17 21.02 13.30
CA ALA A 145 -36.48 20.39 13.07
C ALA A 145 -36.53 19.57 11.77
N LYS A 146 -35.57 19.71 10.88
CA LYS A 146 -35.45 18.90 9.63
C LYS A 146 -34.47 17.76 9.85
N PRO A 147 -34.86 16.47 9.66
CA PRO A 147 -34.03 15.32 9.97
C PRO A 147 -32.63 15.37 9.31
N HIS A 148 -32.57 15.83 8.07
CA HIS A 148 -31.31 15.97 7.34
C HIS A 148 -30.39 17.00 7.98
N HIS A 149 -30.88 18.19 8.30
CA HIS A 149 -30.09 19.22 8.93
C HIS A 149 -29.75 18.90 10.41
N ALA A 150 -30.65 18.23 11.14
CA ALA A 150 -30.41 17.82 12.52
C ALA A 150 -29.16 16.96 12.67
N SER A 151 -28.87 16.15 11.67
CA SER A 151 -27.68 15.29 11.65
C SER A 151 -26.40 16.04 11.27
N MET A 152 -26.48 17.25 10.72
CA MET A 152 -25.35 18.03 10.20
C MET A 152 -25.05 19.31 10.98
N THR A 153 -26.07 19.95 11.61
CA THR A 153 -25.88 21.15 12.44
C THR A 153 -25.10 20.80 13.72
N ASN A 154 -24.27 21.71 14.19
CA ASN A 154 -23.44 21.58 15.41
C ASN A 154 -22.23 20.65 15.29
N ARG A 155 -21.69 20.44 14.10
CA ARG A 155 -20.45 19.65 13.90
C ARG A 155 -19.28 20.57 13.60
N PRO A 156 -18.10 20.33 14.17
CA PRO A 156 -16.92 21.15 13.91
C PRO A 156 -16.54 21.26 12.41
N ASN A 157 -16.95 20.27 11.61
CA ASN A 157 -16.63 20.17 10.17
C ASN A 157 -17.91 20.04 9.32
N ALA A 158 -19.04 20.64 9.75
CA ALA A 158 -20.21 20.67 8.89
C ALA A 158 -19.89 21.44 7.59
N PRO A 159 -20.31 20.95 6.41
CA PRO A 159 -20.16 21.70 5.19
C PRO A 159 -20.95 23.02 5.31
N PRO A 160 -20.44 24.13 4.75
CA PRO A 160 -21.18 25.37 4.72
C PRO A 160 -22.49 25.19 3.94
N CYS A 161 -23.51 25.98 4.29
CA CYS A 161 -24.84 25.87 3.69
C CYS A 161 -24.81 25.93 2.15
N THR A 162 -23.90 26.75 1.63
CA THR A 162 -23.72 26.97 0.19
C THR A 162 -23.18 25.77 -0.57
N ASP A 163 -22.51 24.81 0.08
CA ASP A 163 -22.01 23.62 -0.59
C ASP A 163 -23.15 22.70 -1.07
N CYS A 164 -24.25 22.68 -0.33
CA CYS A 164 -25.42 21.88 -0.69
C CYS A 164 -26.48 22.69 -1.43
N HIS A 165 -26.75 23.92 -0.99
CA HIS A 165 -27.82 24.74 -1.51
C HIS A 165 -27.42 25.70 -2.64
N GLY A 166 -26.11 25.86 -2.86
CA GLY A 166 -25.59 26.94 -3.70
C GLY A 166 -25.69 28.30 -2.98
N ALA A 167 -25.09 29.32 -3.57
CA ALA A 167 -25.17 30.69 -3.03
C ALA A 167 -26.28 31.50 -3.73
N HIS A 168 -26.20 31.59 -5.05
CA HIS A 168 -27.11 32.37 -5.89
C HIS A 168 -28.07 31.50 -6.72
N THR A 169 -28.16 30.20 -6.42
CA THR A 169 -28.94 29.19 -7.16
C THR A 169 -29.87 28.39 -6.24
N VAL A 170 -30.24 28.93 -5.08
CA VAL A 170 -31.08 28.22 -4.09
C VAL A 170 -32.47 27.94 -4.63
N LYS A 171 -32.81 26.68 -4.82
CA LYS A 171 -34.08 26.22 -5.41
C LYS A 171 -35.18 26.08 -4.35
N ARG A 172 -36.45 26.18 -4.78
CA ARG A 172 -37.61 25.85 -3.94
C ARG A 172 -37.62 24.36 -3.60
N ILE A 173 -38.15 24.03 -2.41
CA ILE A 173 -38.31 22.63 -1.98
C ILE A 173 -39.14 21.83 -3.02
N ALA A 174 -40.13 22.47 -3.65
CA ALA A 174 -40.94 21.85 -4.71
C ALA A 174 -40.13 21.47 -5.94
N ASP A 175 -39.15 22.30 -6.31
CA ASP A 175 -38.26 22.07 -7.45
C ASP A 175 -37.21 20.97 -7.17
N TRP A 176 -37.00 20.67 -5.90
CA TRP A 176 -36.13 19.58 -5.44
C TRP A 176 -36.86 18.22 -5.39
N LYS A 177 -38.19 18.22 -5.26
CA LYS A 177 -38.98 16.98 -5.11
C LYS A 177 -38.81 15.98 -6.24
N PRO A 178 -38.81 16.35 -7.53
CA PRO A 178 -38.55 15.42 -8.63
C PRO A 178 -37.12 14.87 -8.62
N ALA A 179 -36.13 15.72 -8.28
CA ALA A 179 -34.73 15.34 -8.16
C ALA A 179 -34.42 14.49 -6.90
N LEU A 180 -35.37 14.41 -5.94
CA LEU A 180 -35.20 13.67 -4.70
C LEU A 180 -35.56 12.17 -4.81
N ALA A 181 -35.87 11.65 -6.00
CA ALA A 181 -36.11 10.22 -6.17
C ALA A 181 -34.81 9.44 -6.34
N GLY A 182 -34.67 8.32 -5.61
CA GLY A 182 -33.53 7.42 -5.74
C GLY A 182 -32.17 8.11 -5.54
N ASN A 183 -31.23 7.80 -6.42
CA ASN A 183 -29.84 8.30 -6.39
C ASN A 183 -29.74 9.81 -6.62
N GLN A 184 -30.72 10.43 -7.27
CA GLN A 184 -30.74 11.87 -7.52
C GLN A 184 -30.73 12.68 -6.21
N TYR A 185 -31.34 12.15 -5.15
CA TYR A 185 -31.28 12.79 -3.83
C TYR A 185 -29.85 12.95 -3.32
N CYS A 186 -29.06 11.92 -3.38
CA CYS A 186 -27.67 11.95 -2.92
C CYS A 186 -26.81 12.87 -3.82
N LEU A 187 -27.01 12.80 -5.12
CA LEU A 187 -26.29 13.59 -6.12
C LEU A 187 -26.60 15.09 -6.05
N THR A 188 -27.68 15.50 -5.40
CA THR A 188 -27.96 16.93 -5.19
C THR A 188 -26.80 17.65 -4.48
N CYS A 189 -26.14 16.97 -3.53
CA CYS A 189 -24.98 17.48 -2.83
C CYS A 189 -23.68 16.86 -3.38
N HIS A 190 -23.66 15.54 -3.59
CA HIS A 190 -22.46 14.83 -3.93
C HIS A 190 -21.96 15.05 -5.38
N ASN A 191 -22.72 15.72 -6.25
CA ASN A 191 -22.21 16.19 -7.54
C ASN A 191 -21.52 17.57 -7.46
N GLN A 192 -21.50 18.19 -6.26
CA GLN A 192 -20.81 19.45 -6.03
C GLN A 192 -19.36 19.20 -5.60
N ASP A 193 -18.51 20.22 -5.74
CA ASP A 193 -17.14 20.17 -5.26
C ASP A 193 -17.09 20.26 -3.73
N MET A 194 -17.29 19.13 -3.08
CA MET A 194 -17.29 18.96 -1.63
C MET A 194 -16.11 18.13 -1.18
N SER A 195 -15.51 18.50 -0.07
CA SER A 195 -14.45 17.73 0.55
C SER A 195 -14.61 17.68 2.07
N LYS A 196 -14.05 16.64 2.67
CA LYS A 196 -13.95 16.47 4.11
C LYS A 196 -12.49 16.41 4.53
N THR A 197 -12.12 17.17 5.54
CA THR A 197 -10.80 17.07 6.16
C THR A 197 -10.78 15.90 7.15
N LEU A 198 -9.82 14.99 6.98
CA LEU A 198 -9.58 13.83 7.82
C LEU A 198 -8.72 14.21 9.03
N ARG A 199 -8.59 13.31 10.03
CA ARG A 199 -7.83 13.59 11.27
C ARG A 199 -6.35 13.89 11.03
N ASN A 200 -5.75 13.32 9.99
CA ASN A 200 -4.37 13.58 9.59
C ASN A 200 -4.19 14.83 8.71
N GLY A 201 -5.26 15.61 8.48
CA GLY A 201 -5.23 16.81 7.62
C GLY A 201 -5.45 16.57 6.13
N GLU A 202 -5.51 15.32 5.67
CA GLU A 202 -5.84 15.01 4.28
C GLU A 202 -7.26 15.45 3.92
N LYS A 203 -7.44 15.92 2.68
CA LYS A 203 -8.77 16.23 2.13
C LYS A 203 -9.31 15.03 1.36
N LEU A 204 -10.41 14.47 1.82
CA LEU A 204 -11.18 13.45 1.12
C LEU A 204 -12.24 14.12 0.27
N SER A 205 -12.17 13.98 -1.05
CA SER A 205 -13.23 14.44 -1.95
C SER A 205 -14.51 13.62 -1.71
N LEU A 206 -15.63 14.30 -1.61
CA LEU A 206 -16.97 13.73 -1.51
C LEU A 206 -17.74 13.92 -2.82
N HIS A 207 -17.07 14.49 -3.85
CA HIS A 207 -17.63 14.68 -5.16
C HIS A 207 -17.79 13.34 -5.90
N ILE A 208 -18.94 13.13 -6.49
CA ILE A 208 -19.26 11.99 -7.36
C ILE A 208 -19.61 12.54 -8.73
N ASP A 209 -18.85 12.15 -9.73
CA ASP A 209 -19.16 12.46 -11.12
C ASP A 209 -20.31 11.55 -11.62
N PRO A 210 -21.50 12.11 -11.93
CA PRO A 210 -22.65 11.32 -12.39
C PRO A 210 -22.37 10.55 -13.69
N SER A 211 -21.46 11.05 -14.55
CA SER A 211 -21.11 10.39 -15.81
C SER A 211 -20.30 9.11 -15.55
N GLN A 212 -19.35 9.16 -14.63
CA GLN A 212 -18.59 7.98 -14.22
C GLN A 212 -19.47 6.94 -13.51
N LEU A 213 -20.39 7.39 -12.64
CA LEU A 213 -21.35 6.51 -11.99
C LEU A 213 -22.26 5.82 -13.01
N SER A 214 -22.77 6.56 -14.02
CA SER A 214 -23.64 5.99 -15.07
C SER A 214 -22.92 4.99 -15.97
N ALA A 215 -21.61 5.15 -16.18
CA ALA A 215 -20.77 4.23 -16.94
C ALA A 215 -20.32 2.99 -16.13
N SER A 216 -20.54 2.98 -14.81
CA SER A 216 -20.19 1.86 -13.94
C SER A 216 -21.08 0.64 -14.18
N VAL A 217 -20.53 -0.56 -13.99
CA VAL A 217 -21.31 -1.80 -13.95
C VAL A 217 -22.35 -1.82 -12.82
N HIS A 218 -22.19 -0.95 -11.82
CA HIS A 218 -23.11 -0.76 -10.69
C HIS A 218 -24.10 0.40 -10.89
N SER A 219 -24.20 0.97 -12.08
CA SER A 219 -25.06 2.15 -12.38
C SER A 219 -26.54 1.97 -12.01
N ARG A 220 -27.03 0.72 -11.97
CA ARG A 220 -28.42 0.39 -11.63
C ARG A 220 -28.69 0.26 -10.13
N HIS A 221 -27.65 0.23 -9.30
CA HIS A 221 -27.78 0.11 -7.86
C HIS A 221 -28.10 1.45 -7.22
N ALA A 222 -28.85 1.41 -6.13
CA ALA A 222 -29.07 2.58 -5.29
C ALA A 222 -27.82 2.88 -4.46
N CYS A 223 -27.57 4.17 -4.16
CA CYS A 223 -26.43 4.56 -3.33
C CYS A 223 -26.41 3.83 -1.97
N ASN A 224 -27.57 3.62 -1.37
CA ASN A 224 -27.72 2.95 -0.09
C ASN A 224 -27.59 1.43 -0.16
N ASP A 225 -27.50 0.80 -1.33
CA ASP A 225 -27.14 -0.63 -1.43
C ASP A 225 -25.73 -0.86 -0.93
N CYS A 226 -24.82 0.10 -1.18
CA CYS A 226 -23.44 0.09 -0.69
C CYS A 226 -23.29 0.92 0.60
N HIS A 227 -23.87 2.12 0.62
CA HIS A 227 -23.81 3.05 1.75
C HIS A 227 -25.01 2.83 2.70
N THR A 228 -25.15 1.62 3.24
CA THR A 228 -26.34 1.16 3.98
C THR A 228 -26.72 1.97 5.21
N GLU A 229 -25.79 2.74 5.77
CA GLU A 229 -26.04 3.57 6.95
C GLU A 229 -26.59 4.95 6.59
N TYR A 230 -26.60 5.28 5.29
CA TYR A 230 -27.02 6.58 4.80
C TYR A 230 -28.41 6.47 4.17
N SER A 231 -29.27 7.42 4.50
CA SER A 231 -30.62 7.53 3.96
C SER A 231 -31.04 8.98 3.89
N ARG A 232 -32.25 9.23 3.43
CA ARG A 232 -32.84 10.58 3.44
C ARG A 232 -33.03 11.16 4.84
N THR A 233 -33.16 10.30 5.85
CA THR A 233 -33.43 10.69 7.24
C THR A 233 -32.21 10.50 8.15
N SER A 234 -31.18 9.81 7.67
CA SER A 234 -29.95 9.53 8.42
C SER A 234 -28.72 9.80 7.58
N HIS A 235 -27.85 10.66 8.05
CA HIS A 235 -26.57 10.96 7.42
C HIS A 235 -25.45 10.95 8.48
N PRO A 236 -25.04 9.77 8.96
CA PRO A 236 -24.06 9.64 10.04
C PRO A 236 -22.70 10.21 9.60
N VAL A 237 -22.01 10.84 10.56
CA VAL A 237 -20.63 11.27 10.33
C VAL A 237 -19.68 10.20 10.84
N LYS A 238 -18.98 9.58 9.91
CA LYS A 238 -17.84 8.73 10.21
C LYS A 238 -16.57 9.57 10.21
N SER A 239 -15.73 9.39 11.21
CA SER A 239 -14.41 10.02 11.27
C SER A 239 -13.36 8.97 10.94
N PHE A 240 -12.47 9.30 10.02
CA PHE A 240 -11.34 8.46 9.61
C PHE A 240 -10.03 9.18 9.89
N GLY A 241 -9.00 8.44 10.27
CA GLY A 241 -7.66 8.98 10.49
C GLY A 241 -6.99 9.43 9.21
N SER A 242 -7.24 8.72 8.11
CA SER A 242 -6.61 8.94 6.81
C SER A 242 -7.52 8.50 5.66
N SER A 243 -7.21 8.92 4.44
CA SER A 243 -7.84 8.42 3.21
C SER A 243 -7.67 6.91 3.06
N ARG A 244 -6.58 6.38 3.56
CA ARG A 244 -6.32 4.94 3.55
C ARG A 244 -7.26 4.16 4.47
N GLU A 245 -7.43 4.62 5.70
CA GLU A 245 -8.40 4.02 6.63
C GLU A 245 -9.81 4.05 6.06
N HIS A 246 -10.19 5.17 5.43
CA HIS A 246 -11.45 5.28 4.70
C HIS A 246 -11.59 4.22 3.60
N SER A 247 -10.57 4.07 2.73
CA SER A 247 -10.59 3.10 1.62
C SER A 247 -10.76 1.66 2.11
N ILE A 248 -10.07 1.29 3.19
CA ILE A 248 -10.18 -0.03 3.81
C ILE A 248 -11.62 -0.25 4.32
N ALA A 249 -12.16 0.72 5.06
CA ALA A 249 -13.49 0.61 5.65
C ALA A 249 -14.61 0.49 4.60
N VAL A 250 -14.56 1.30 3.52
CA VAL A 250 -15.59 1.26 2.48
C VAL A 250 -15.49 0.02 1.59
N SER A 251 -14.31 -0.59 1.46
CA SER A 251 -14.12 -1.84 0.72
C SER A 251 -14.92 -3.02 1.31
N GLU A 252 -15.28 -2.93 2.60
CA GLU A 252 -16.12 -3.92 3.26
C GLU A 252 -17.53 -4.03 2.67
N ALA A 253 -18.06 -2.96 2.06
CA ALA A 253 -19.37 -2.97 1.42
C ALA A 253 -19.44 -3.96 0.24
N CYS A 254 -18.32 -4.17 -0.46
CA CYS A 254 -18.23 -5.06 -1.61
C CYS A 254 -18.57 -6.52 -1.26
N ARG A 255 -18.21 -6.94 -0.03
CA ARG A 255 -18.42 -8.32 0.45
C ARG A 255 -19.86 -8.78 0.46
N LYS A 256 -20.80 -7.85 0.60
CA LYS A 256 -22.24 -8.18 0.68
C LYS A 256 -22.75 -8.92 -0.55
N CYS A 257 -22.19 -8.58 -1.72
CA CYS A 257 -22.57 -9.17 -3.00
C CYS A 257 -21.46 -10.06 -3.59
N HIS A 258 -20.19 -9.77 -3.30
CA HIS A 258 -19.02 -10.46 -3.85
C HIS A 258 -18.32 -11.35 -2.80
N ALA A 259 -19.09 -12.18 -2.10
CA ALA A 259 -18.58 -13.06 -1.03
C ALA A 259 -17.53 -14.08 -1.54
N ASP A 260 -17.71 -14.60 -2.76
CA ASP A 260 -16.77 -15.52 -3.42
C ASP A 260 -15.41 -14.84 -3.69
N LYS A 261 -15.43 -13.58 -4.15
CA LYS A 261 -14.19 -12.80 -4.36
C LYS A 261 -13.53 -12.44 -3.04
N GLN A 262 -14.34 -12.10 -2.01
CA GLN A 262 -13.80 -11.85 -0.67
C GLN A 262 -13.09 -13.08 -0.10
N LYS A 263 -13.67 -14.28 -0.27
CA LYS A 263 -13.01 -15.52 0.14
C LYS A 263 -11.66 -15.70 -0.57
N ALA A 264 -11.62 -15.49 -1.89
CA ALA A 264 -10.37 -15.58 -2.64
C ALA A 264 -9.34 -14.53 -2.19
N VAL A 265 -9.78 -13.28 -1.95
CA VAL A 265 -8.91 -12.19 -1.45
C VAL A 265 -8.37 -12.50 -0.06
N SER A 266 -9.17 -13.09 0.84
CA SER A 266 -8.72 -13.45 2.19
C SER A 266 -7.57 -14.47 2.22
N GLU A 267 -7.39 -15.21 1.13
CA GLU A 267 -6.28 -16.14 0.92
C GLU A 267 -5.08 -15.50 0.18
N SER A 268 -5.17 -14.23 -0.20
CA SER A 268 -4.11 -13.53 -0.96
C SER A 268 -3.01 -12.98 -0.05
N ILE A 269 -1.82 -12.78 -0.64
CA ILE A 269 -0.71 -12.09 0.03
C ILE A 269 -1.11 -10.67 0.45
N HIS A 270 -1.87 -9.96 -0.38
CA HIS A 270 -2.30 -8.59 -0.09
C HIS A 270 -3.18 -8.52 1.18
N PHE A 271 -4.07 -9.47 1.36
CA PHE A 271 -4.89 -9.54 2.57
C PHE A 271 -4.03 -9.89 3.80
N THR A 272 -3.10 -10.81 3.67
CA THR A 272 -2.17 -11.15 4.74
C THR A 272 -1.35 -9.93 5.19
N MET A 273 -0.89 -9.12 4.24
CA MET A 273 -0.16 -7.88 4.55
C MET A 273 -1.04 -6.87 5.30
N ILE A 274 -2.28 -6.63 4.85
CA ILE A 274 -3.22 -5.72 5.55
C ILE A 274 -3.52 -6.23 6.96
N SER A 275 -3.80 -7.52 7.11
CA SER A 275 -4.08 -8.15 8.40
C SER A 275 -2.88 -8.09 9.34
N GLY A 276 -1.66 -8.08 8.79
CA GLY A 276 -0.41 -7.87 9.50
C GLY A 276 -0.08 -6.40 9.81
N GLY A 277 -0.96 -5.45 9.43
CA GLY A 277 -0.78 -4.03 9.69
C GLY A 277 -0.11 -3.21 8.58
N ASP A 278 0.24 -3.83 7.44
CA ASP A 278 0.76 -3.08 6.29
C ASP A 278 -0.38 -2.44 5.50
N LEU A 279 -0.68 -1.20 5.85
CA LEU A 279 -1.75 -0.43 5.21
C LEU A 279 -1.45 -0.05 3.74
N LYS A 280 -0.27 -0.33 3.20
CA LYS A 280 0.06 -0.08 1.78
C LYS A 280 -0.49 -1.15 0.85
N ALA A 281 -0.77 -2.35 1.35
CA ALA A 281 -1.32 -3.42 0.54
C ALA A 281 -2.72 -3.09 0.03
N PRO A 282 -3.08 -3.43 -1.24
CA PRO A 282 -4.31 -2.97 -1.87
C PRO A 282 -5.57 -3.65 -1.31
N VAL A 283 -6.67 -2.90 -1.34
CA VAL A 283 -8.04 -3.40 -1.10
C VAL A 283 -8.86 -3.31 -2.40
N CYS A 284 -10.12 -3.74 -2.36
CA CYS A 284 -11.00 -3.81 -3.55
C CYS A 284 -11.00 -2.51 -4.35
N THR A 285 -11.11 -1.38 -3.66
CA THR A 285 -11.22 -0.05 -4.27
C THR A 285 -9.96 0.45 -4.94
N ASP A 286 -8.79 -0.03 -4.54
CA ASP A 286 -7.51 0.37 -5.18
C ASP A 286 -7.41 -0.19 -6.59
N CYS A 287 -7.95 -1.39 -6.81
CA CYS A 287 -7.96 -2.04 -8.11
C CYS A 287 -9.15 -1.61 -8.96
N HIS A 288 -10.36 -1.57 -8.37
CA HIS A 288 -11.61 -1.38 -9.09
C HIS A 288 -12.17 0.05 -9.05
N GLY A 289 -11.65 0.91 -8.18
CA GLY A 289 -12.24 2.21 -7.90
C GLY A 289 -13.47 2.11 -7.01
N PHE A 290 -14.17 3.25 -6.83
CA PHE A 290 -15.36 3.34 -5.98
C PHE A 290 -16.64 3.35 -6.80
N HIS A 291 -16.86 4.44 -7.55
CA HIS A 291 -18.11 4.69 -8.27
C HIS A 291 -18.01 4.40 -9.77
N ALA A 292 -16.79 4.29 -10.30
CA ALA A 292 -16.50 4.03 -11.72
C ALA A 292 -16.00 2.60 -11.95
N VAL A 293 -16.64 1.60 -11.35
CA VAL A 293 -16.25 0.20 -11.52
C VAL A 293 -16.55 -0.23 -12.95
N GLY A 294 -15.49 -0.52 -13.72
CA GLY A 294 -15.60 -0.92 -15.11
C GLY A 294 -15.98 -2.40 -15.30
N PRO A 295 -16.44 -2.78 -16.50
CA PRO A 295 -16.62 -4.19 -16.86
C PRO A 295 -15.28 -4.92 -16.87
N LYS A 296 -15.31 -6.25 -16.77
CA LYS A 296 -14.13 -7.12 -16.75
C LYS A 296 -13.13 -6.80 -17.86
N ALA A 297 -13.63 -6.55 -19.06
CA ALA A 297 -12.81 -6.25 -20.24
C ALA A 297 -11.90 -5.02 -20.05
N THR A 298 -12.30 -4.04 -19.24
CA THR A 298 -11.49 -2.86 -18.92
C THR A 298 -10.17 -3.27 -18.25
N TYR A 299 -10.23 -4.22 -17.34
CA TYR A 299 -9.06 -4.69 -16.56
C TYR A 299 -8.18 -5.70 -17.32
N GLU A 300 -8.67 -6.18 -18.48
CA GLU A 300 -7.96 -7.13 -19.35
C GLU A 300 -7.16 -6.45 -20.47
N THR A 301 -6.91 -5.14 -20.35
CA THR A 301 -6.08 -4.34 -21.27
C THR A 301 -4.78 -3.89 -20.59
N LEU A 302 -3.76 -3.56 -21.39
CA LEU A 302 -2.52 -2.98 -20.84
C LEU A 302 -2.75 -1.64 -20.15
N SER A 303 -3.67 -0.83 -20.68
CA SER A 303 -4.03 0.46 -20.08
C SER A 303 -4.85 0.31 -18.81
N GLY A 304 -5.72 -0.72 -18.73
CA GLY A 304 -6.67 -0.92 -17.64
C GLY A 304 -6.19 -1.83 -16.51
N VAL A 305 -5.07 -2.57 -16.68
CA VAL A 305 -4.59 -3.49 -15.63
C VAL A 305 -4.23 -2.73 -14.36
N PRO A 306 -4.87 -3.02 -13.21
CA PRO A 306 -4.71 -2.22 -11.99
C PRO A 306 -3.37 -2.43 -11.29
N CYS A 307 -2.74 -3.58 -11.50
CA CYS A 307 -1.48 -3.95 -10.83
C CYS A 307 -0.36 -2.94 -11.05
N LYS A 308 -0.33 -2.27 -12.21
CA LYS A 308 0.68 -1.27 -12.56
C LYS A 308 0.67 -0.04 -11.66
N LYS A 309 -0.42 0.24 -10.93
CA LYS A 309 -0.50 1.38 -10.02
C LYS A 309 0.55 1.30 -8.89
N CYS A 310 0.85 0.09 -8.45
CA CYS A 310 1.83 -0.17 -7.38
C CYS A 310 3.08 -0.91 -7.91
N HIS A 311 2.93 -1.76 -8.94
CA HIS A 311 3.98 -2.58 -9.52
C HIS A 311 4.46 -2.04 -10.87
N ASP A 312 4.68 -0.72 -11.00
CA ASP A 312 5.05 -0.05 -12.27
C ASP A 312 6.36 -0.59 -12.85
N GLY A 313 7.38 -0.81 -12.03
CA GLY A 313 8.67 -1.37 -12.47
C GLY A 313 8.52 -2.77 -13.08
N ILE A 314 7.70 -3.61 -12.45
CA ILE A 314 7.37 -4.95 -12.95
C ILE A 314 6.55 -4.86 -14.24
N PHE A 315 5.59 -3.95 -14.29
CA PHE A 315 4.76 -3.73 -15.47
C PHE A 315 5.59 -3.27 -16.68
N LYS A 316 6.57 -2.40 -16.48
CA LYS A 316 7.50 -1.97 -17.53
C LYS A 316 8.29 -3.15 -18.09
N LYS A 317 8.83 -4.02 -17.23
CA LYS A 317 9.53 -5.26 -17.65
C LYS A 317 8.58 -6.19 -18.42
N TYR A 318 7.36 -6.42 -17.89
CA TYR A 318 6.35 -7.22 -18.55
C TYR A 318 6.00 -6.67 -19.94
N SER A 319 5.83 -5.37 -20.09
CA SER A 319 5.45 -4.73 -21.36
C SER A 319 6.49 -4.95 -22.46
N GLN A 320 7.76 -5.18 -22.11
CA GLN A 320 8.85 -5.49 -23.03
C GLN A 320 8.98 -7.00 -23.31
N SER A 321 8.26 -7.84 -22.57
CA SER A 321 8.28 -9.30 -22.76
C SER A 321 7.53 -9.74 -24.00
N VAL A 322 7.75 -11.00 -24.41
CA VAL A 322 7.00 -11.61 -25.51
C VAL A 322 5.49 -11.56 -25.28
N HIS A 323 5.03 -11.71 -24.03
CA HIS A 323 3.61 -11.64 -23.66
C HIS A 323 3.08 -10.21 -23.71
N GLY A 324 3.83 -9.25 -23.18
CA GLY A 324 3.45 -7.84 -23.19
C GLY A 324 3.37 -7.27 -24.61
N LEU A 325 4.37 -7.58 -25.46
CA LEU A 325 4.38 -7.20 -26.88
C LEU A 325 3.22 -7.85 -27.63
N ALA A 326 2.95 -9.14 -27.40
CA ALA A 326 1.81 -9.81 -28.01
C ALA A 326 0.47 -9.15 -27.58
N LYS A 327 0.36 -8.74 -26.32
CA LYS A 327 -0.83 -8.04 -25.82
C LYS A 327 -0.98 -6.66 -26.45
N ALA A 328 0.10 -5.90 -26.58
CA ALA A 328 0.12 -4.60 -27.25
C ALA A 328 -0.31 -4.68 -28.72
N ASN A 329 0.10 -5.73 -29.41
CA ASN A 329 -0.18 -5.97 -30.81
C ASN A 329 -1.54 -6.66 -31.08
N GLY A 330 -2.49 -6.54 -30.15
CA GLY A 330 -3.85 -7.06 -30.36
C GLY A 330 -4.02 -8.57 -30.14
N GLY A 331 -3.09 -9.24 -29.42
CA GLY A 331 -3.14 -10.67 -29.13
C GLY A 331 -4.36 -11.15 -28.34
N GLY A 332 -5.25 -10.24 -27.96
CA GLY A 332 -6.53 -10.53 -27.32
C GLY A 332 -6.40 -11.43 -26.07
N HIS A 333 -7.24 -12.45 -25.97
CA HIS A 333 -7.22 -13.44 -24.89
C HIS A 333 -6.03 -14.42 -24.95
N ARG A 334 -5.35 -14.52 -26.07
CA ARG A 334 -4.18 -15.41 -26.24
C ARG A 334 -2.90 -14.87 -25.58
N ALA A 335 -2.86 -13.54 -25.32
CA ALA A 335 -1.74 -12.92 -24.64
C ALA A 335 -2.10 -12.72 -23.17
N PRO A 336 -1.43 -13.42 -22.21
CA PRO A 336 -1.76 -13.35 -20.79
C PRO A 336 -1.40 -11.99 -20.20
N LEU A 337 -2.18 -11.54 -19.21
CA LEU A 337 -1.85 -10.42 -18.34
C LEU A 337 -1.47 -10.92 -16.94
N CYS A 338 -1.17 -9.99 -16.03
CA CYS A 338 -0.78 -10.30 -14.66
C CYS A 338 -1.70 -11.34 -13.99
N SER A 339 -3.02 -11.15 -14.11
CA SER A 339 -4.03 -12.02 -13.52
C SER A 339 -4.05 -13.45 -14.09
N SER A 340 -3.54 -13.64 -15.29
CA SER A 340 -3.49 -14.98 -15.91
C SER A 340 -2.44 -15.89 -15.25
N CYS A 341 -1.40 -15.29 -14.66
CA CYS A 341 -0.35 -16.02 -13.96
C CYS A 341 -0.49 -15.92 -12.43
N HIS A 342 -0.97 -14.77 -11.92
CA HIS A 342 -1.03 -14.48 -10.49
C HIS A 342 -2.42 -14.63 -9.87
N PHE A 343 -3.50 -14.85 -10.68
CA PHE A 343 -4.87 -15.06 -10.20
C PHE A 343 -5.38 -13.86 -9.39
N ALA A 344 -6.02 -12.88 -10.06
CA ALA A 344 -6.32 -11.53 -9.58
C ALA A 344 -6.74 -11.38 -8.10
N HIS A 345 -7.62 -12.25 -7.61
CA HIS A 345 -8.13 -12.17 -6.23
C HIS A 345 -7.40 -13.10 -5.25
N GLU A 346 -6.61 -14.04 -5.76
CA GLU A 346 -5.91 -15.07 -5.01
C GLU A 346 -4.38 -14.96 -5.19
N VAL A 347 -3.89 -13.73 -5.30
CA VAL A 347 -2.45 -13.49 -5.50
C VAL A 347 -1.68 -14.11 -4.34
N LYS A 348 -0.81 -15.08 -4.67
CA LYS A 348 0.08 -15.72 -3.69
C LYS A 348 1.47 -15.09 -3.75
N GLY A 349 2.19 -15.15 -2.64
CA GLY A 349 3.58 -14.72 -2.57
C GLY A 349 4.50 -15.52 -3.51
N THR A 350 5.69 -15.01 -3.74
CA THR A 350 6.70 -15.58 -4.67
C THR A 350 7.18 -16.99 -4.30
N ALA A 351 6.87 -17.46 -3.10
CA ALA A 351 7.20 -18.80 -2.64
C ALA A 351 6.49 -19.94 -3.42
N MET A 352 5.39 -19.63 -4.10
CA MET A 352 4.53 -20.62 -4.78
C MET A 352 4.95 -20.87 -6.23
N THR A 353 6.22 -21.24 -6.46
CA THR A 353 6.78 -21.48 -7.82
C THR A 353 6.04 -22.55 -8.60
N GLU A 354 5.53 -23.60 -7.94
CA GLU A 354 4.75 -24.64 -8.61
C GLU A 354 3.44 -24.10 -9.20
N ARG A 355 2.76 -23.17 -8.49
CA ARG A 355 1.53 -22.55 -8.99
C ARG A 355 1.79 -21.73 -10.26
N ILE A 356 2.92 -21.03 -10.33
CA ILE A 356 3.33 -20.29 -11.54
C ILE A 356 3.66 -21.27 -12.68
N LYS A 357 4.35 -22.40 -12.39
CA LYS A 357 4.59 -23.45 -13.39
C LYS A 357 3.27 -23.97 -13.98
N MET A 358 2.29 -24.27 -13.13
CA MET A 358 0.98 -24.72 -13.58
C MET A 358 0.25 -23.67 -14.42
N ALA A 359 0.38 -22.38 -14.09
CA ALA A 359 -0.16 -21.29 -14.91
C ALA A 359 0.47 -21.24 -16.31
N CYS A 360 1.79 -21.45 -16.40
CA CYS A 360 2.48 -21.56 -17.70
C CYS A 360 1.94 -22.74 -18.53
N LEU A 361 1.88 -23.92 -17.91
CA LEU A 361 1.43 -25.17 -18.57
C LEU A 361 -0.06 -25.13 -18.94
N GLY A 362 -0.87 -24.33 -18.26
CA GLY A 362 -2.27 -24.10 -18.60
C GLY A 362 -2.47 -23.59 -20.05
N CYS A 363 -1.54 -22.77 -20.54
CA CYS A 363 -1.52 -22.27 -21.91
C CYS A 363 -0.53 -23.04 -22.79
N HIS A 364 0.66 -23.38 -22.26
CA HIS A 364 1.72 -24.07 -22.97
C HIS A 364 1.65 -25.59 -22.76
N LYS A 365 0.51 -26.20 -23.10
CA LYS A 365 0.21 -27.63 -22.85
C LYS A 365 1.24 -28.60 -23.43
N ALA A 366 1.81 -28.28 -24.58
CA ALA A 366 2.82 -29.12 -25.26
C ALA A 366 4.27 -28.84 -24.78
N ALA A 367 4.46 -27.96 -23.76
CA ALA A 367 5.80 -27.53 -23.38
C ALA A 367 6.68 -28.71 -22.94
N GLU A 368 6.16 -29.63 -22.12
CA GLU A 368 6.93 -30.78 -21.64
C GLU A 368 7.41 -31.66 -22.77
N ASP A 369 6.54 -32.02 -23.72
CA ASP A 369 6.87 -32.86 -24.87
C ASP A 369 7.84 -32.16 -25.81
N LEU A 370 7.70 -30.84 -25.99
CA LEU A 370 8.62 -30.07 -26.81
C LEU A 370 10.02 -30.01 -26.19
N HIS A 371 10.14 -29.94 -24.88
CA HIS A 371 11.43 -29.95 -24.19
C HIS A 371 12.06 -31.35 -24.19
N LYS A 372 11.29 -32.43 -24.03
CA LYS A 372 11.79 -33.81 -24.11
C LYS A 372 12.50 -34.13 -25.43
N ARG A 373 12.19 -33.44 -26.54
CA ARG A 373 12.80 -33.68 -27.85
C ARG A 373 14.27 -33.25 -27.96
N TRP A 374 14.73 -32.33 -27.10
CA TRP A 374 16.08 -31.75 -27.21
C TRP A 374 16.81 -31.62 -25.87
N LEU A 375 16.09 -31.58 -24.76
CA LEU A 375 16.64 -31.39 -23.41
C LEU A 375 16.80 -32.74 -22.73
N PRO A 376 18.04 -33.22 -22.51
CA PRO A 376 18.27 -34.44 -21.75
C PRO A 376 17.67 -34.33 -20.34
N ASN A 377 17.08 -35.40 -19.82
CA ASN A 377 16.42 -35.41 -18.50
C ASN A 377 15.43 -34.25 -18.32
N ALA A 378 14.65 -33.93 -19.35
CA ALA A 378 13.73 -32.78 -19.37
C ALA A 378 12.82 -32.74 -18.14
N GLU A 379 12.35 -33.87 -17.67
CA GLU A 379 11.49 -33.98 -16.51
C GLU A 379 12.19 -33.46 -15.24
N LEU A 380 13.44 -33.84 -15.03
CA LEU A 380 14.25 -33.36 -13.92
C LEU A 380 14.52 -31.85 -14.06
N HIS A 381 14.92 -31.38 -15.25
CA HIS A 381 15.11 -29.94 -15.49
C HIS A 381 13.85 -29.13 -15.19
N LEU A 382 12.68 -29.56 -15.69
CA LEU A 382 11.42 -28.88 -15.49
C LEU A 382 10.90 -28.94 -14.04
N SER A 383 11.41 -29.86 -13.22
CA SER A 383 11.13 -29.93 -11.79
C SER A 383 12.04 -29.02 -10.95
N MET A 384 13.30 -28.86 -11.38
CA MET A 384 14.35 -28.17 -10.60
C MET A 384 14.68 -26.75 -11.10
N VAL A 385 14.35 -26.45 -12.36
CA VAL A 385 14.65 -25.16 -12.99
C VAL A 385 13.36 -24.45 -13.33
N SER A 386 13.17 -23.22 -12.84
CA SER A 386 11.99 -22.44 -13.18
C SER A 386 11.98 -22.10 -14.68
N CYS A 387 10.79 -22.04 -15.29
CA CYS A 387 10.64 -21.71 -16.71
C CYS A 387 11.33 -20.37 -17.06
N ALA A 388 11.19 -19.39 -16.19
CA ALA A 388 11.81 -18.09 -16.36
C ALA A 388 13.36 -18.14 -16.33
N SER A 389 13.98 -19.12 -15.67
CA SER A 389 15.44 -19.25 -15.65
C SER A 389 16.04 -19.46 -17.05
N CYS A 390 15.32 -20.16 -17.93
CA CYS A 390 15.73 -20.30 -19.33
C CYS A 390 15.12 -19.21 -20.21
N HIS A 391 13.85 -18.82 -19.96
CA HIS A 391 13.13 -17.88 -20.80
C HIS A 391 13.36 -16.40 -20.46
N SER A 392 14.15 -16.07 -19.42
CA SER A 392 14.69 -14.73 -19.15
C SER A 392 16.23 -14.81 -19.16
N PRO A 393 16.87 -14.90 -20.35
CA PRO A 393 18.30 -15.24 -20.49
C PRO A 393 19.23 -14.24 -19.80
N LYS A 394 18.87 -12.96 -19.76
CA LYS A 394 19.67 -11.88 -19.18
C LYS A 394 19.52 -11.75 -17.66
N ALA A 395 18.54 -12.42 -17.07
CA ALA A 395 18.29 -12.34 -15.65
C ALA A 395 19.36 -13.04 -14.81
N GLY A 396 19.69 -12.50 -13.67
CA GLY A 396 20.51 -13.16 -12.66
C GLY A 396 19.80 -14.43 -12.14
N LYS A 397 20.54 -15.49 -11.93
CA LYS A 397 20.03 -16.80 -11.50
C LYS A 397 20.83 -17.32 -10.32
N GLY A 398 20.20 -18.10 -9.47
CA GLY A 398 20.83 -18.73 -8.33
C GLY A 398 20.08 -19.97 -7.88
N ILE A 399 20.65 -20.68 -6.94
CA ILE A 399 20.05 -21.86 -6.33
C ILE A 399 19.35 -21.44 -5.04
N TYR A 400 18.08 -21.73 -4.95
CA TYR A 400 17.25 -21.47 -3.77
C TYR A 400 16.91 -22.78 -3.07
N LEU A 401 17.41 -22.93 -1.86
CA LEU A 401 17.13 -24.06 -0.98
C LEU A 401 15.93 -23.72 -0.13
N LYS A 402 14.83 -24.45 -0.33
CA LYS A 402 13.59 -24.28 0.46
C LYS A 402 13.34 -25.55 1.28
N LEU A 403 12.90 -25.37 2.51
CA LEU A 403 12.56 -26.46 3.41
C LEU A 403 11.13 -26.93 3.14
N TYR A 404 10.95 -28.20 2.86
CA TYR A 404 9.65 -28.81 2.57
C TYR A 404 9.36 -29.98 3.49
N ASP A 405 8.10 -30.16 3.79
CA ASP A 405 7.58 -31.42 4.32
C ASP A 405 7.43 -32.43 3.19
N GLN A 406 8.10 -33.56 3.30
CA GLN A 406 8.05 -34.62 2.28
C GLN A 406 6.68 -35.28 2.12
N LYS A 407 5.86 -35.28 3.18
CA LYS A 407 4.52 -35.90 3.14
C LYS A 407 3.53 -35.02 2.40
N THR A 408 3.54 -33.71 2.72
CA THR A 408 2.54 -32.78 2.19
C THR A 408 3.01 -32.05 0.95
N GLY A 409 4.32 -32.05 0.67
CA GLY A 409 4.94 -31.28 -0.42
C GLY A 409 4.85 -29.76 -0.22
N LYS A 410 4.50 -29.29 0.99
CA LYS A 410 4.37 -27.88 1.31
C LYS A 410 5.66 -27.31 1.90
N PRO A 411 6.01 -26.06 1.59
CA PRO A 411 7.13 -25.39 2.23
C PRO A 411 6.80 -25.11 3.71
N PHE A 412 7.81 -25.24 4.58
CA PHE A 412 7.71 -24.83 5.97
C PHE A 412 7.83 -23.31 6.09
N THR A 413 6.99 -22.75 6.95
CA THR A 413 7.05 -21.30 7.23
C THR A 413 8.08 -20.99 8.31
N GLU A 414 8.52 -19.73 8.34
CA GLU A 414 9.48 -19.23 9.33
C GLU A 414 8.98 -19.48 10.75
N GLU A 415 7.68 -19.23 11.00
CA GLU A 415 7.03 -19.43 12.30
C GLU A 415 7.07 -20.90 12.73
N GLN A 416 6.83 -21.81 11.78
CA GLN A 416 6.89 -23.25 12.05
C GLN A 416 8.31 -23.69 12.38
N ILE A 417 9.30 -23.16 11.68
CA ILE A 417 10.72 -23.47 11.91
C ILE A 417 11.16 -22.94 13.28
N VAL A 418 10.85 -21.69 13.61
CA VAL A 418 11.16 -21.06 14.89
C VAL A 418 10.55 -21.86 16.04
N LYS A 419 9.27 -22.21 15.92
CA LYS A 419 8.55 -23.02 16.92
C LYS A 419 9.20 -24.41 17.14
N LEU A 420 9.54 -25.10 16.05
CA LEU A 420 10.16 -26.43 16.12
C LEU A 420 11.58 -26.38 16.68
N LEU A 421 12.35 -25.37 16.34
CA LEU A 421 13.71 -25.20 16.87
C LEU A 421 13.71 -24.72 18.32
N GLY A 422 12.59 -24.14 18.81
CA GLY A 422 12.48 -23.54 20.14
C GLY A 422 13.38 -22.32 20.28
N THR A 423 13.40 -21.48 19.25
CA THR A 423 14.19 -20.23 19.16
C THR A 423 13.26 -19.09 18.77
N ASP A 424 13.80 -17.88 18.70
CA ASP A 424 13.13 -16.72 18.10
C ASP A 424 13.65 -16.44 16.67
N TYR A 425 13.11 -15.41 16.03
CA TYR A 425 13.53 -15.02 14.67
C TYR A 425 14.99 -14.55 14.62
N GLN A 426 15.47 -13.92 15.68
CA GLN A 426 16.85 -13.49 15.77
C GLN A 426 17.78 -14.70 15.91
N GLY A 427 17.48 -15.63 16.80
CA GLY A 427 18.24 -16.86 16.97
C GLY A 427 18.24 -17.75 15.72
N LEU A 428 17.13 -17.76 14.95
CA LEU A 428 17.13 -18.41 13.64
C LEU A 428 18.09 -17.71 12.66
N SER A 429 18.06 -16.38 12.61
CA SER A 429 18.94 -15.58 11.74
C SER A 429 20.42 -15.79 12.10
N GLU A 430 20.76 -15.81 13.38
CA GLU A 430 22.11 -16.09 13.88
C GLU A 430 22.60 -17.49 13.48
N ARG A 431 21.76 -18.51 13.60
CA ARG A 431 22.09 -19.88 13.16
C ARG A 431 22.27 -19.97 11.64
N MET A 432 21.49 -19.23 10.86
CA MET A 432 21.60 -19.17 9.40
C MET A 432 22.82 -18.38 8.93
N ASN A 433 23.47 -17.60 9.79
CA ASN A 433 24.62 -16.77 9.43
C ASN A 433 25.71 -16.81 10.52
N ALA A 434 25.91 -17.95 11.16
CA ALA A 434 26.77 -18.10 12.34
C ALA A 434 28.22 -17.55 12.19
N HIS A 435 28.74 -17.47 10.96
CA HIS A 435 30.10 -17.00 10.68
C HIS A 435 30.17 -15.76 9.78
N GLY A 436 29.02 -15.07 9.54
CA GLY A 436 28.99 -13.90 8.65
C GLY A 436 29.16 -14.19 7.16
N GLU A 437 29.58 -15.38 6.78
CA GLU A 437 29.82 -15.79 5.39
C GLU A 437 28.64 -16.57 4.77
N GLY A 438 27.60 -16.83 5.54
CA GLY A 438 26.47 -17.67 5.20
C GLY A 438 26.56 -19.08 5.75
N ILE A 439 25.44 -19.79 5.75
CA ILE A 439 25.35 -21.15 6.30
C ILE A 439 26.18 -22.13 5.47
N ASP A 440 26.92 -22.97 6.15
CA ASP A 440 27.67 -24.07 5.56
C ASP A 440 26.90 -25.40 5.61
N SER A 441 27.55 -26.47 5.14
CA SER A 441 26.93 -27.80 5.07
C SER A 441 26.63 -28.39 6.44
N GLU A 442 27.47 -28.13 7.43
CA GLU A 442 27.30 -28.64 8.79
C GLU A 442 26.15 -27.92 9.50
N GLY A 443 26.12 -26.59 9.41
CA GLY A 443 25.03 -25.79 9.97
C GLY A 443 23.68 -26.15 9.38
N LEU A 444 23.63 -26.33 8.05
CA LEU A 444 22.40 -26.76 7.36
C LEU A 444 21.96 -28.16 7.81
N TRP A 445 22.89 -29.10 7.93
CA TRP A 445 22.61 -30.44 8.42
C TRP A 445 22.11 -30.45 9.87
N ASN A 446 22.72 -29.67 10.74
CA ASN A 446 22.33 -29.56 12.13
C ASN A 446 20.91 -29.01 12.29
N ILE A 447 20.51 -28.04 11.49
CA ILE A 447 19.14 -27.53 11.45
C ILE A 447 18.16 -28.64 11.03
N VAL A 448 18.44 -29.35 9.93
CA VAL A 448 17.56 -30.44 9.45
C VAL A 448 17.47 -31.57 10.48
N LYS A 449 18.58 -31.94 11.09
CA LYS A 449 18.63 -32.97 12.14
C LYS A 449 17.76 -32.58 13.33
N GLN A 450 17.89 -31.36 13.82
CA GLN A 450 17.09 -30.85 14.95
C GLN A 450 15.59 -30.80 14.61
N LEU A 451 15.25 -30.31 13.42
CA LEU A 451 13.86 -30.24 12.96
C LEU A 451 13.25 -31.62 12.83
N ASN A 452 13.97 -32.61 12.26
CA ASN A 452 13.49 -33.99 12.12
C ASN A 452 13.39 -34.72 13.47
N ALA A 453 14.23 -34.38 14.44
CA ALA A 453 14.17 -34.96 15.79
C ALA A 453 12.96 -34.47 16.59
N LYS A 454 12.53 -33.23 16.38
CA LYS A 454 11.40 -32.61 17.10
C LYS A 454 10.07 -32.72 16.36
N GLY A 455 10.09 -32.87 15.04
CA GLY A 455 8.91 -32.99 14.19
C GLY A 455 8.51 -34.43 13.95
N ALA A 456 7.94 -35.12 14.94
CA ALA A 456 7.66 -36.54 14.92
C ALA A 456 6.77 -37.04 13.75
N GLU A 457 6.04 -36.15 13.07
CA GLU A 457 5.14 -36.51 11.97
C GLU A 457 5.62 -36.03 10.58
N ALA A 458 6.50 -35.05 10.52
CA ALA A 458 6.97 -34.44 9.27
C ALA A 458 8.42 -34.82 8.98
N LYS A 459 8.67 -35.42 7.82
CA LYS A 459 10.03 -35.66 7.35
C LYS A 459 10.48 -34.50 6.49
N LEU A 460 11.32 -33.63 7.09
CA LEU A 460 11.78 -32.40 6.48
C LEU A 460 12.98 -32.62 5.57
N THR A 461 12.98 -31.92 4.44
CA THR A 461 14.09 -31.92 3.49
C THR A 461 14.25 -30.57 2.81
N PHE A 462 15.48 -30.21 2.49
CA PHE A 462 15.73 -29.10 1.58
C PHE A 462 15.59 -29.56 0.12
N LEU A 463 14.85 -28.76 -0.65
CA LEU A 463 14.81 -28.86 -2.11
C LEU A 463 15.48 -27.64 -2.72
N GLY A 464 16.49 -27.88 -3.53
CA GLY A 464 17.16 -26.82 -4.28
C GLY A 464 16.51 -26.65 -5.65
N LYS A 465 16.13 -25.41 -5.98
CA LYS A 465 15.64 -25.05 -7.30
C LYS A 465 16.43 -23.91 -7.87
N MET A 466 16.68 -23.93 -9.18
CA MET A 466 17.23 -22.78 -9.88
C MET A 466 16.11 -21.80 -10.19
N GLU A 467 16.21 -20.63 -9.60
CA GLU A 467 15.24 -19.55 -9.78
C GLU A 467 15.99 -18.25 -10.14
N LEU A 468 15.25 -17.21 -10.49
CA LEU A 468 15.82 -15.90 -10.73
C LEU A 468 16.18 -15.21 -9.41
N SER A 469 17.30 -14.52 -9.39
CA SER A 469 17.77 -13.76 -8.22
C SER A 469 16.84 -12.60 -7.88
N ASP A 470 16.26 -11.96 -8.90
CA ASP A 470 15.22 -10.95 -8.78
C ASP A 470 13.94 -11.45 -9.46
N GLY A 471 12.87 -11.61 -8.68
CA GLY A 471 11.54 -12.01 -9.19
C GLY A 471 10.97 -11.05 -10.22
N SER A 472 11.38 -9.78 -10.23
CA SER A 472 10.96 -8.83 -11.26
C SER A 472 11.47 -9.18 -12.65
N GLU A 473 12.63 -9.84 -12.75
CA GLU A 473 13.24 -10.32 -14.01
C GLU A 473 12.44 -11.46 -14.65
N ALA A 474 11.65 -12.18 -13.87
CA ALA A 474 10.73 -13.22 -14.37
C ALA A 474 9.68 -12.68 -15.35
N HIS A 475 9.47 -11.36 -15.34
CA HIS A 475 8.50 -10.71 -16.22
C HIS A 475 9.07 -10.32 -17.59
N MET A 476 10.39 -10.44 -17.78
CA MET A 476 11.07 -10.22 -19.08
C MET A 476 11.21 -11.51 -19.89
N LEU A 477 10.11 -12.25 -20.01
CA LEU A 477 10.11 -13.49 -20.78
C LEU A 477 10.42 -13.23 -22.25
N SER A 478 11.38 -13.99 -22.79
CA SER A 478 11.81 -13.92 -24.17
C SER A 478 11.13 -14.96 -25.07
N ALA A 479 11.14 -14.72 -26.37
CA ALA A 479 10.69 -15.69 -27.34
C ALA A 479 11.55 -16.98 -27.32
N LYS A 480 10.96 -18.10 -27.71
CA LYS A 480 11.58 -19.43 -27.75
C LYS A 480 13.00 -19.42 -28.35
N LYS A 481 13.24 -18.64 -29.42
CA LYS A 481 14.55 -18.55 -30.10
C LYS A 481 15.65 -17.92 -29.24
N ASN A 482 15.28 -17.13 -28.24
CA ASN A 482 16.20 -16.40 -27.36
C ASN A 482 16.33 -17.05 -25.97
N ALA A 483 15.65 -18.18 -25.73
CA ALA A 483 15.79 -18.90 -24.46
C ALA A 483 17.17 -19.55 -24.37
N VAL A 484 17.67 -19.70 -23.13
CA VAL A 484 18.96 -20.38 -22.88
C VAL A 484 18.86 -21.82 -23.33
N ARG A 485 19.78 -22.23 -24.24
CA ARG A 485 19.86 -23.58 -24.78
C ARG A 485 21.25 -24.20 -24.66
N GLU A 486 22.27 -23.36 -24.50
CA GLU A 486 23.65 -23.80 -24.36
C GLU A 486 23.83 -24.44 -22.99
N CYS A 487 24.14 -25.75 -23.00
CA CYS A 487 24.30 -26.54 -21.79
C CYS A 487 25.43 -25.99 -20.88
N GLU A 488 26.50 -25.50 -21.49
CA GLU A 488 27.67 -24.95 -20.80
C GLU A 488 27.32 -23.72 -19.97
N SER A 489 26.27 -22.96 -20.32
CA SER A 489 25.81 -21.82 -19.54
C SER A 489 25.51 -22.19 -18.08
N CYS A 490 24.97 -23.41 -17.87
CA CYS A 490 24.68 -23.94 -16.54
C CYS A 490 25.67 -25.02 -16.11
N HIS A 491 26.15 -25.88 -17.06
CA HIS A 491 26.90 -27.08 -16.76
C HIS A 491 28.43 -26.95 -16.88
N SER A 492 28.94 -25.73 -16.96
CA SER A 492 30.39 -25.49 -16.85
C SER A 492 30.83 -25.45 -15.39
N ALA A 493 32.04 -25.88 -15.10
CA ALA A 493 32.63 -25.92 -13.77
C ALA A 493 32.67 -24.55 -13.07
N ASN A 494 32.69 -23.47 -13.85
CA ASN A 494 32.71 -22.09 -13.34
C ASN A 494 31.40 -21.34 -13.53
N SER A 495 30.30 -22.04 -13.76
CA SER A 495 29.00 -21.40 -13.94
C SER A 495 28.65 -20.52 -12.76
N ALA A 496 28.34 -19.25 -13.02
CA ALA A 496 27.96 -18.28 -12.01
C ALA A 496 26.66 -18.67 -11.28
N PHE A 497 25.82 -19.50 -11.90
CA PHE A 497 24.51 -19.87 -11.35
C PHE A 497 24.62 -20.71 -10.07
N PHE A 498 25.69 -21.49 -9.91
CA PHE A 498 25.93 -22.32 -8.73
C PHE A 498 26.79 -21.62 -7.66
N LYS A 499 27.28 -20.41 -7.95
CA LYS A 499 28.03 -19.60 -6.98
C LYS A 499 27.11 -18.84 -6.03
N THR A 500 25.85 -18.62 -6.45
CA THR A 500 24.83 -17.95 -5.63
C THR A 500 23.87 -18.98 -5.06
N VAL A 501 24.07 -19.34 -3.82
CA VAL A 501 23.21 -20.29 -3.09
C VAL A 501 22.53 -19.54 -1.95
N THR A 502 21.23 -19.72 -1.82
CA THR A 502 20.39 -19.02 -0.85
C THR A 502 19.44 -20.00 -0.18
N VAL A 503 19.41 -20.02 1.14
CA VAL A 503 18.31 -20.65 1.89
C VAL A 503 17.16 -19.66 1.91
N ALA A 504 16.02 -20.05 1.37
CA ALA A 504 14.82 -19.23 1.30
C ALA A 504 13.72 -19.81 2.19
N ILE A 505 13.34 -19.08 3.20
CA ILE A 505 12.30 -19.48 4.16
C ILE A 505 11.06 -18.62 3.91
N VAL A 506 9.90 -19.25 3.87
CA VAL A 506 8.61 -18.60 3.62
C VAL A 506 8.09 -18.00 4.92
N LYS A 507 7.75 -16.72 4.96
CA LYS A 507 7.00 -16.09 6.05
C LYS A 507 5.51 -16.39 5.95
N ALA A 508 4.76 -16.23 7.04
CA ALA A 508 3.30 -16.37 7.03
C ALA A 508 2.61 -15.43 6.04
N ASN A 509 3.17 -14.24 5.82
CA ASN A 509 2.67 -13.28 4.81
C ASN A 509 3.04 -13.64 3.36
N GLY A 510 3.75 -14.76 3.14
CA GLY A 510 4.18 -15.22 1.82
C GLY A 510 5.47 -14.58 1.29
N ASP A 511 6.10 -13.67 2.03
CA ASP A 511 7.42 -13.17 1.70
C ASP A 511 8.49 -14.25 1.93
N LEU A 512 9.67 -14.02 1.35
CA LEU A 512 10.83 -14.88 1.54
C LEU A 512 11.91 -14.18 2.36
N VAL A 513 12.27 -14.78 3.48
CA VAL A 513 13.54 -14.49 4.12
C VAL A 513 14.63 -15.23 3.39
N ARG A 514 15.71 -14.54 3.08
CA ARG A 514 16.83 -15.07 2.31
C ARG A 514 18.09 -15.04 3.15
N TYR A 515 18.68 -16.21 3.35
CA TYR A 515 19.96 -16.37 4.03
C TYR A 515 20.98 -16.85 3.01
N LYS A 516 22.14 -16.21 2.98
CA LYS A 516 23.26 -16.65 2.13
C LYS A 516 23.70 -18.04 2.56
N ALA A 517 23.97 -18.91 1.60
CA ALA A 517 24.59 -20.21 1.85
C ALA A 517 25.91 -20.31 1.08
N ARG A 518 26.86 -21.06 1.63
CA ARG A 518 28.11 -21.34 0.93
C ARG A 518 27.88 -22.30 -0.22
N PRO A 519 28.52 -22.13 -1.38
CA PRO A 519 28.32 -23.03 -2.54
C PRO A 519 28.66 -24.48 -2.24
N GLU A 520 29.54 -24.77 -1.28
CA GLU A 520 29.93 -26.11 -0.85
C GLU A 520 28.75 -26.94 -0.32
N VAL A 521 27.67 -26.28 0.11
CA VAL A 521 26.41 -26.93 0.51
C VAL A 521 25.88 -27.83 -0.59
N LEU A 522 26.03 -27.43 -1.85
CA LEU A 522 25.60 -28.22 -3.01
C LEU A 522 26.47 -29.45 -3.26
N GLY A 523 27.71 -29.40 -2.81
CA GLY A 523 28.72 -30.44 -2.98
C GLY A 523 28.88 -31.44 -1.83
N SER A 524 28.30 -31.14 -0.65
CA SER A 524 28.52 -31.93 0.54
C SER A 524 27.74 -33.23 0.59
N MET A 525 28.39 -34.33 1.05
CA MET A 525 27.75 -35.61 1.33
C MET A 525 26.64 -35.50 2.35
N ILE A 526 26.82 -34.62 3.36
CA ILE A 526 25.85 -34.35 4.41
C ILE A 526 24.59 -33.68 3.83
N SER A 527 24.78 -32.74 2.90
CA SER A 527 23.66 -32.06 2.26
C SER A 527 22.92 -32.94 1.26
N LEU A 528 23.56 -33.99 0.71
CA LEU A 528 22.89 -34.97 -0.16
C LEU A 528 21.77 -35.74 0.54
N ALA A 529 21.94 -36.11 1.80
CA ALA A 529 20.90 -36.80 2.56
C ALA A 529 19.65 -35.91 2.74
N SER A 530 19.85 -34.58 2.72
CA SER A 530 18.82 -33.57 2.88
C SER A 530 18.28 -33.04 1.54
N LEU A 531 19.09 -33.07 0.48
CA LEU A 531 18.81 -32.52 -0.86
C LEU A 531 18.49 -33.65 -1.84
N ARG A 532 17.46 -34.43 -1.60
CA ARG A 532 17.03 -35.44 -2.56
C ARG A 532 16.77 -34.79 -3.93
N GLN A 533 17.29 -35.40 -4.99
CA GLN A 533 17.06 -35.05 -6.40
C GLN A 533 17.78 -33.77 -6.91
N PHE A 534 18.64 -33.13 -6.15
CA PHE A 534 19.40 -32.00 -6.64
C PHE A 534 20.80 -32.43 -7.12
N TYR A 535 21.03 -32.44 -8.43
CA TYR A 535 22.31 -32.76 -9.07
C TYR A 535 22.80 -31.55 -9.86
N VAL A 536 24.01 -31.12 -9.61
CA VAL A 536 24.67 -30.05 -10.34
C VAL A 536 25.83 -30.65 -11.15
N LEU A 537 25.67 -30.59 -12.46
CA LEU A 537 26.75 -30.95 -13.39
C LEU A 537 27.86 -29.93 -13.26
N GLY A 538 28.94 -30.02 -12.86
CA GLY A 538 30.02 -29.05 -12.61
C GLY A 538 30.43 -28.99 -11.16
N SER A 539 29.67 -29.62 -10.27
CA SER A 539 30.05 -29.89 -8.90
C SER A 539 30.43 -31.36 -8.68
N THR A 540 30.91 -32.10 -9.65
CA THR A 540 31.30 -33.50 -9.54
C THR A 540 30.18 -34.50 -9.21
N ARG A 541 28.90 -34.12 -9.26
CA ARG A 541 27.79 -34.99 -8.86
C ARG A 541 26.91 -35.42 -10.01
N LEU A 542 27.49 -36.18 -10.86
CA LEU A 542 26.74 -37.11 -11.70
C LEU A 542 26.45 -38.35 -10.87
N LYS A 543 25.17 -38.73 -10.74
CA LYS A 543 24.74 -39.94 -10.02
C LYS A 543 25.51 -41.18 -10.42
N ILE A 544 25.90 -41.25 -11.68
CA ILE A 544 26.75 -42.31 -12.23
C ILE A 544 28.19 -42.26 -11.68
N LEU A 545 28.75 -41.07 -11.45
CA LEU A 545 30.06 -40.90 -10.83
C LEU A 545 30.05 -41.26 -9.34
N ASP A 546 28.95 -40.96 -8.63
CA ASP A 546 28.76 -41.40 -7.26
C ASP A 546 28.75 -42.94 -7.17
N TRP A 547 28.05 -43.61 -8.09
CA TRP A 547 28.06 -45.08 -8.18
C TRP A 547 29.43 -45.64 -8.55
N ILE A 548 30.12 -45.03 -9.48
CA ILE A 548 31.49 -45.40 -9.83
C ILE A 548 32.41 -45.20 -8.63
N GLY A 549 32.30 -44.08 -7.91
CA GLY A 549 33.05 -43.82 -6.69
C GLY A 549 32.78 -44.85 -5.59
N VAL A 550 31.52 -45.21 -5.38
CA VAL A 550 31.12 -46.28 -4.46
C VAL A 550 31.71 -47.61 -4.87
N LEU A 551 31.63 -47.98 -6.15
CA LEU A 551 32.23 -49.22 -6.67
C LEU A 551 33.75 -49.22 -6.50
N MET A 552 34.43 -48.09 -6.74
CA MET A 552 35.87 -47.97 -6.52
C MET A 552 36.27 -48.13 -5.06
N VAL A 553 35.49 -47.54 -4.13
CA VAL A 553 35.74 -47.69 -2.69
C VAL A 553 35.53 -49.14 -2.26
N PHE A 554 34.41 -49.75 -2.63
CA PHE A 554 34.15 -51.16 -2.34
C PHE A 554 35.17 -52.08 -2.98
N GLY A 555 35.52 -51.87 -4.26
CA GLY A 555 36.57 -52.60 -4.97
C GLY A 555 37.92 -52.42 -4.30
N GLY A 556 38.31 -51.20 -3.96
CA GLY A 556 39.54 -50.91 -3.25
C GLY A 556 39.60 -51.53 -1.84
N MET A 557 38.51 -51.55 -1.11
CA MET A 557 38.42 -52.21 0.20
C MET A 557 38.37 -53.73 0.13
N SER A 558 37.84 -54.30 -0.94
CA SER A 558 37.77 -55.75 -1.11
C SER A 558 39.17 -56.39 -1.17
N VAL A 559 40.15 -55.71 -1.73
CA VAL A 559 41.55 -56.23 -1.83
C VAL A 559 42.19 -56.42 -0.44
N PRO A 560 42.24 -55.40 0.47
CA PRO A 560 42.80 -55.62 1.81
C PRO A 560 41.99 -56.61 2.62
N ILE A 561 40.64 -56.62 2.46
CA ILE A 561 39.77 -57.58 3.17
C ILE A 561 40.06 -59.02 2.71
N ALA A 562 40.13 -59.25 1.40
CA ALA A 562 40.50 -60.55 0.83
C ALA A 562 41.90 -60.98 1.27
N HIS A 563 42.88 -60.04 1.20
CA HIS A 563 44.22 -60.29 1.67
C HIS A 563 44.24 -60.67 3.17
N PHE A 564 43.51 -59.95 3.99
CA PHE A 564 43.40 -60.28 5.43
C PHE A 564 42.73 -61.62 5.70
N ALA A 565 41.63 -61.91 5.00
CA ALA A 565 40.95 -63.20 5.05
C ALA A 565 41.87 -64.34 4.64
N ILE A 566 42.58 -64.22 3.50
CA ILE A 566 43.57 -65.21 3.06
C ILE A 566 44.68 -65.36 4.11
N ARG A 567 45.12 -64.28 4.70
CA ARG A 567 46.15 -64.29 5.74
C ARG A 567 45.69 -65.02 7.02
N ILE A 568 44.43 -64.88 7.42
CA ILE A 568 43.86 -65.62 8.54
C ILE A 568 43.73 -67.09 8.15
N LEU A 569 43.08 -67.39 7.01
CA LEU A 569 42.83 -68.76 6.57
C LEU A 569 44.13 -69.55 6.37
N THR A 570 45.21 -68.90 5.90
CA THR A 570 46.49 -69.52 5.69
C THR A 570 47.43 -69.45 6.90
N SER A 571 47.01 -68.82 8.02
CA SER A 571 47.77 -68.72 9.25
C SER A 571 48.24 -70.09 9.80
N PRO A 572 47.37 -71.10 9.92
CA PRO A 572 47.80 -72.41 10.42
C PRO A 572 48.76 -73.13 9.48
N ILE A 573 48.62 -72.95 8.15
CA ILE A 573 49.53 -73.53 7.16
C ILE A 573 50.92 -72.88 7.22
N ARG A 574 50.95 -71.57 7.45
CA ARG A 574 52.21 -70.79 7.62
C ARG A 574 52.91 -71.14 8.91
N GLU A 575 52.14 -71.31 10.01
CA GLU A 575 52.68 -71.69 11.31
C GLU A 575 53.23 -73.12 11.26
N ALA A 576 52.53 -74.09 10.60
CA ALA A 576 52.97 -75.42 10.36
C ALA A 576 54.29 -75.44 9.51
N LYS A 577 54.34 -74.59 8.46
CA LYS A 577 55.55 -74.44 7.65
C LYS A 577 56.75 -73.86 8.44
N ARG A 578 56.43 -72.86 9.33
CA ARG A 578 57.46 -72.28 10.18
C ARG A 578 58.02 -73.23 11.20
N LEU A 579 57.12 -73.98 11.86
CA LEU A 579 57.48 -75.03 12.80
C LEU A 579 58.32 -76.18 12.10
N ASN A 580 57.91 -76.54 10.89
CA ASN A 580 58.60 -77.52 10.10
C ASN A 580 60.02 -77.03 9.62
N LYS A 581 60.16 -75.71 9.40
CA LYS A 581 61.47 -75.12 9.05
C LYS A 581 62.39 -74.99 10.28
N MET A 582 61.82 -74.70 11.48
CA MET A 582 62.58 -74.72 12.73
C MET A 582 63.06 -76.17 13.06
N ARG A 583 62.15 -77.13 12.89
CA ARG A 583 62.47 -78.52 13.14
C ARG A 583 63.54 -79.12 12.16
N LYS A 584 63.68 -78.54 10.95
CA LYS A 584 64.72 -78.87 9.98
C LYS A 584 66.00 -78.09 10.22
N GLY A 585 65.94 -76.91 10.91
CA GLY A 585 67.14 -76.12 11.28
C GLY A 585 67.85 -76.67 12.52
N ASP A 586 67.15 -77.35 13.38
CA ASP A 586 67.70 -77.98 14.57
C ASP A 586 68.34 -79.36 14.35
N ARG A 587 68.36 -79.81 13.09
CA ARG A 587 69.01 -81.07 12.63
C ARG A 587 70.24 -80.83 11.74
N ARG A 588 70.83 -79.65 11.82
CA ARG A 588 72.13 -79.36 11.25
C ARG A 588 73.17 -78.94 12.28
#